data_70f56017f74cd101e6d29ca9929f07ee
#
_entry.id   70f56017f74cd101e6d29ca9929f07ee
#
_cell.length_a   1.000
_cell.length_b   1.000
_cell.length_c   1.000
_cell.angle_alpha   90.00
_cell.angle_beta   90.00
_cell.angle_gamma   90.00
#
_symmetry.space_group_name_H-M   'P 1'
#
loop_
_entity.id
_entity.type
_entity.pdbx_description
1 polymer ?
#
loop_
_entity_poly.entity_id
_entity_poly.type
_entity_poly.pdbx_seq_one_letter_code
_entity_poly.pdbx_strand_id
1 'polypeptide(L)'
;YMFSYGPFSHAGIKADFVLSDDISLLLAIMNDTDYTETQPLNPLTGEMNDYTFGAQLGLFGQYLNFISGDGYSHIDFTGGFDISDSFFLGVNATSFNGDNNSGSFSGVALYPQLNLSDNFTIGARYEVFSETDGGVGAIDGDAISGKQDLDNTSFTITGSYTSGNFIFKPEFRVDTASEPVYPDGLLKYSDNIASFVVAAIYSF
;
A
#
# COMPACT_ATOMS: atom_id res chain seq x y z
N TYR A 1 -2.12 -5.16 1.81
CA TYR A 1 -3.36 -4.40 1.66
C TYR A 1 -3.07 -2.95 1.23
N MET A 2 -2.34 -2.14 1.99
CA MET A 2 -2.05 -0.74 1.64
C MET A 2 -1.55 -0.54 0.20
N PHE A 3 -0.64 -1.40 -0.28
CA PHE A 3 -0.11 -1.33 -1.64
C PHE A 3 -1.20 -1.43 -2.72
N SER A 4 -2.27 -2.20 -2.48
CA SER A 4 -3.35 -2.43 -3.46
C SER A 4 -4.34 -1.26 -3.56
N TYR A 5 -4.26 -0.29 -2.64
CA TYR A 5 -5.19 0.84 -2.53
C TYR A 5 -4.52 2.20 -2.68
N GLY A 6 -3.26 2.22 -3.03
CA GLY A 6 -2.61 3.41 -3.54
C GLY A 6 -3.06 3.73 -4.97
N PRO A 7 -2.98 4.99 -5.42
CA PRO A 7 -3.22 5.33 -6.81
C PRO A 7 -2.15 4.69 -7.70
N PHE A 8 -2.57 4.01 -8.78
CA PHE A 8 -1.65 3.34 -9.70
C PHE A 8 -1.18 4.23 -10.84
N SER A 9 -2.01 5.19 -11.24
CA SER A 9 -1.69 6.07 -12.37
C SER A 9 -2.37 7.43 -12.25
N HIS A 10 -1.71 8.44 -12.78
CA HIS A 10 -2.23 9.78 -12.89
C HIS A 10 -1.81 10.40 -14.25
N ALA A 11 -2.71 11.14 -14.87
CA ALA A 11 -2.40 12.03 -15.99
C ALA A 11 -2.52 13.48 -15.54
N GLY A 12 -1.48 14.27 -15.71
CA GLY A 12 -1.49 15.66 -15.24
C GLY A 12 -0.17 16.38 -15.42
N ILE A 13 -0.02 17.47 -14.71
CA ILE A 13 1.19 18.29 -14.68
C ILE A 13 1.73 18.29 -13.26
N LYS A 14 3.03 18.07 -13.11
CA LYS A 14 3.74 18.19 -11.84
C LYS A 14 4.92 19.14 -11.95
N ALA A 15 5.28 19.73 -10.82
CA ALA A 15 6.48 20.51 -10.63
C ALA A 15 7.29 19.95 -9.45
N ASP A 16 8.56 19.66 -9.72
CA ASP A 16 9.49 19.15 -8.74
C ASP A 16 10.46 20.28 -8.35
N PHE A 17 10.60 20.52 -7.04
CA PHE A 17 11.48 21.53 -6.45
C PHE A 17 12.52 20.86 -5.56
N VAL A 18 13.78 21.01 -5.88
CA VAL A 18 14.90 20.64 -5.00
C VAL A 18 15.22 21.84 -4.13
N LEU A 19 14.88 21.79 -2.84
CA LEU A 19 15.05 22.89 -1.90
C LEU A 19 16.42 22.85 -1.23
N SER A 20 16.95 21.64 -1.00
CA SER A 20 18.31 21.36 -0.55
C SER A 20 18.69 19.92 -0.94
N ASP A 21 19.89 19.47 -0.57
CA ASP A 21 20.34 18.08 -0.78
C ASP A 21 19.43 17.07 -0.07
N ASP A 22 18.78 17.46 1.02
CA ASP A 22 17.94 16.59 1.86
C ASP A 22 16.45 16.91 1.79
N ILE A 23 16.05 17.98 1.08
CA ILE A 23 14.65 18.46 1.07
C ILE A 23 14.17 18.67 -0.36
N SER A 24 13.07 18.03 -0.70
CA SER A 24 12.37 18.20 -1.98
C SER A 24 10.87 18.43 -1.78
N LEU A 25 10.26 19.13 -2.72
CA LEU A 25 8.80 19.34 -2.78
C LEU A 25 8.32 19.04 -4.19
N LEU A 26 7.31 18.19 -4.32
CA LEU A 26 6.56 18.00 -5.56
C LEU A 26 5.15 18.54 -5.37
N LEU A 27 4.65 19.27 -6.35
CA LEU A 27 3.25 19.70 -6.45
C LEU A 27 2.68 19.21 -7.78
N ALA A 28 1.43 18.76 -7.79
CA ALA A 28 0.77 18.23 -8.98
C ALA A 28 -0.70 18.63 -9.06
N ILE A 29 -1.18 18.82 -10.28
CA ILE A 29 -2.60 18.89 -10.63
C ILE A 29 -2.83 17.82 -11.68
N MET A 30 -3.78 16.93 -11.42
CA MET A 30 -3.95 15.68 -12.16
C MET A 30 -5.43 15.41 -12.43
N ASN A 31 -5.71 14.54 -13.38
CA ASN A 31 -7.02 13.89 -13.47
C ASN A 31 -7.28 13.11 -12.19
N ASP A 32 -8.52 12.72 -11.99
CA ASP A 32 -8.88 11.82 -10.90
C ASP A 32 -8.08 10.51 -10.98
N THR A 33 -7.89 9.87 -9.83
CA THR A 33 -7.06 8.67 -9.67
C THR A 33 -7.44 7.59 -10.68
N ASP A 34 -6.43 7.05 -11.38
CA ASP A 34 -6.50 6.01 -12.39
C ASP A 34 -7.21 6.39 -13.71
N TYR A 35 -7.62 7.64 -13.87
CA TYR A 35 -8.13 8.17 -15.13
C TYR A 35 -7.01 8.86 -15.93
N THR A 36 -6.47 8.14 -16.92
CA THR A 36 -5.29 8.58 -17.69
C THR A 36 -5.61 9.28 -19.00
N GLU A 37 -6.83 9.13 -19.53
CA GLU A 37 -7.22 9.69 -20.84
C GLU A 37 -8.17 10.88 -20.71
N THR A 38 -9.09 10.85 -19.77
CA THR A 38 -10.10 11.88 -19.56
C THR A 38 -10.49 12.00 -18.10
N GLN A 39 -10.94 13.18 -17.70
CA GLN A 39 -11.54 13.39 -16.39
C GLN A 39 -12.91 12.66 -16.34
N PRO A 40 -13.21 11.89 -15.28
CA PRO A 40 -14.50 11.22 -15.15
C PRO A 40 -15.63 12.25 -14.99
N LEU A 41 -16.84 11.81 -15.35
CA LEU A 41 -18.07 12.58 -15.09
C LEU A 41 -18.69 12.08 -13.78
N ASN A 42 -19.14 13.02 -12.96
CA ASN A 42 -19.98 12.70 -11.81
C ASN A 42 -21.28 12.03 -12.32
N PRO A 43 -21.57 10.80 -11.90
CA PRO A 43 -22.72 10.04 -12.44
C PRO A 43 -24.09 10.63 -12.04
N LEU A 44 -24.12 11.50 -11.03
CA LEU A 44 -25.35 12.13 -10.53
C LEU A 44 -25.64 13.46 -11.22
N THR A 45 -24.61 14.25 -11.50
CA THR A 45 -24.78 15.60 -12.08
C THR A 45 -24.49 15.64 -13.59
N GLY A 46 -23.69 14.70 -14.09
CA GLY A 46 -23.19 14.68 -15.47
C GLY A 46 -22.10 15.73 -15.73
N GLU A 47 -21.60 16.40 -14.70
CA GLU A 47 -20.50 17.35 -14.76
C GLU A 47 -19.16 16.60 -14.61
N MET A 48 -18.06 17.20 -15.09
CA MET A 48 -16.72 16.64 -14.85
C MET A 48 -16.37 16.78 -13.37
N ASN A 49 -15.77 15.72 -12.81
CA ASN A 49 -15.18 15.77 -11.47
C ASN A 49 -14.11 16.86 -11.39
N ASP A 50 -13.84 17.35 -10.19
CA ASP A 50 -12.73 18.26 -9.94
C ASP A 50 -11.38 17.58 -10.17
N TYR A 51 -10.37 18.37 -10.52
CA TYR A 51 -9.00 17.85 -10.63
C TYR A 51 -8.45 17.44 -9.27
N THR A 52 -7.65 16.39 -9.28
CA THR A 52 -6.90 15.96 -8.09
C THR A 52 -5.67 16.83 -7.90
N PHE A 53 -5.49 17.32 -6.69
CA PHE A 53 -4.28 17.99 -6.23
C PHE A 53 -3.36 16.98 -5.55
N GLY A 54 -2.06 16.99 -5.88
CA GLY A 54 -1.04 16.15 -5.26
C GLY A 54 0.12 16.98 -4.70
N ALA A 55 0.66 16.52 -3.57
CA ALA A 55 1.87 17.06 -2.98
C ALA A 55 2.73 15.92 -2.40
N GLN A 56 4.05 16.04 -2.53
CA GLN A 56 5.02 15.16 -1.84
C GLN A 56 6.11 16.03 -1.22
N LEU A 57 6.36 15.81 0.06
CA LEU A 57 7.50 16.39 0.77
C LEU A 57 8.54 15.30 0.99
N GLY A 58 9.72 15.46 0.42
CA GLY A 58 10.89 14.62 0.69
C GLY A 58 11.75 15.25 1.78
N LEU A 59 12.08 14.47 2.81
CA LEU A 59 12.90 14.87 3.96
C LEU A 59 13.88 13.75 4.30
N PHE A 60 15.19 13.96 4.08
CA PHE A 60 16.23 13.00 4.44
C PHE A 60 15.99 11.57 3.92
N GLY A 61 15.50 11.45 2.66
CA GLY A 61 15.17 10.16 2.05
C GLY A 61 13.83 9.56 2.49
N GLN A 62 13.05 10.25 3.31
CA GLN A 62 11.68 9.89 3.69
C GLN A 62 10.68 10.73 2.89
N TYR A 63 9.48 10.23 2.68
CA TYR A 63 8.46 10.91 1.87
C TYR A 63 7.13 10.96 2.60
N LEU A 64 6.55 12.17 2.64
CA LEU A 64 5.17 12.40 3.04
C LEU A 64 4.39 12.80 1.79
N ASN A 65 3.41 11.99 1.42
CA ASN A 65 2.58 12.15 0.24
C ASN A 65 1.18 12.60 0.65
N PHE A 66 0.57 13.43 -0.18
CA PHE A 66 -0.81 13.86 -0.02
C PHE A 66 -1.46 13.97 -1.39
N ILE A 67 -2.69 13.45 -1.52
CA ILE A 67 -3.57 13.73 -2.66
C ILE A 67 -4.97 14.09 -2.15
N SER A 68 -5.67 14.93 -2.89
CA SER A 68 -7.06 15.28 -2.63
C SER A 68 -7.77 15.50 -3.97
N GLY A 69 -8.83 14.75 -4.17
CA GLY A 69 -9.68 14.78 -5.36
C GLY A 69 -11.14 15.05 -5.00
N ASP A 70 -12.04 14.79 -5.94
CA ASP A 70 -13.49 14.95 -5.75
C ASP A 70 -14.00 13.83 -4.82
N GLY A 71 -14.36 14.23 -3.59
CA GLY A 71 -14.89 13.32 -2.58
C GLY A 71 -13.87 12.43 -1.87
N TYR A 72 -12.56 12.73 -1.93
CA TYR A 72 -11.57 11.98 -1.16
C TYR A 72 -10.31 12.77 -0.80
N SER A 73 -9.63 12.29 0.22
CA SER A 73 -8.25 12.68 0.54
C SER A 73 -7.43 11.48 1.00
N HIS A 74 -6.14 11.48 0.67
CA HIS A 74 -5.22 10.41 1.01
C HIS A 74 -3.89 11.00 1.47
N ILE A 75 -3.41 10.57 2.61
CA ILE A 75 -2.09 10.89 3.13
C ILE A 75 -1.29 9.60 3.33
N ASP A 76 -0.03 9.60 2.94
CA ASP A 76 0.86 8.45 3.03
C ASP A 76 2.26 8.89 3.46
N PHE A 77 2.87 8.14 4.36
CA PHE A 77 4.27 8.26 4.75
C PHE A 77 5.02 7.01 4.33
N THR A 78 6.14 7.18 3.64
CA THR A 78 7.06 6.10 3.29
C THR A 78 8.47 6.47 3.74
N GLY A 79 9.08 5.60 4.52
CA GLY A 79 10.42 5.81 5.05
C GLY A 79 11.24 4.55 5.19
N GLY A 80 12.57 4.72 5.24
CA GLY A 80 13.52 3.65 5.46
C GLY A 80 14.72 4.13 6.28
N PHE A 81 15.14 3.30 7.23
CA PHE A 81 16.16 3.66 8.22
C PHE A 81 17.22 2.55 8.31
N ASP A 82 18.47 2.89 8.01
CA ASP A 82 19.62 2.03 8.29
C ASP A 82 19.93 2.11 9.79
N ILE A 83 19.43 1.14 10.56
CA ILE A 83 19.61 1.08 12.00
C ILE A 83 21.03 0.61 12.35
N SER A 84 21.60 -0.26 11.51
CA SER A 84 23.00 -0.69 11.56
C SER A 84 23.44 -1.17 10.16
N ASP A 85 24.73 -1.51 10.00
CA ASP A 85 25.28 -2.04 8.74
C ASP A 85 24.54 -3.31 8.23
N SER A 86 23.91 -4.04 9.14
CA SER A 86 23.21 -5.29 8.80
C SER A 86 21.70 -5.22 8.95
N PHE A 87 21.14 -4.16 9.57
CA PHE A 87 19.72 -4.07 9.86
C PHE A 87 19.10 -2.78 9.32
N PHE A 88 18.13 -2.96 8.41
CA PHE A 88 17.30 -1.91 7.84
C PHE A 88 15.85 -2.05 8.34
N LEU A 89 15.18 -0.93 8.58
CA LEU A 89 13.76 -0.86 8.91
C LEU A 89 13.04 0.07 7.93
N GLY A 90 12.20 -0.52 7.07
CA GLY A 90 11.23 0.23 6.27
C GLY A 90 9.93 0.45 7.05
N VAL A 91 9.29 1.58 6.80
CA VAL A 91 7.98 1.97 7.39
C VAL A 91 7.10 2.55 6.29
N ASN A 92 5.84 2.12 6.25
CA ASN A 92 4.80 2.79 5.49
C ASN A 92 3.57 2.98 6.37
N ALA A 93 2.95 4.15 6.32
CA ALA A 93 1.73 4.46 7.05
C ALA A 93 0.82 5.30 6.14
N THR A 94 -0.46 4.93 6.07
CA THR A 94 -1.40 5.54 5.15
C THR A 94 -2.77 5.77 5.79
N SER A 95 -3.48 6.79 5.33
CA SER A 95 -4.88 7.05 5.67
C SER A 95 -5.60 7.65 4.47
N PHE A 96 -6.65 6.98 4.04
CA PHE A 96 -7.57 7.41 3.00
C PHE A 96 -8.93 7.70 3.61
N ASN A 97 -9.50 8.85 3.27
CA ASN A 97 -10.85 9.24 3.67
C ASN A 97 -11.66 9.55 2.43
N GLY A 98 -12.70 8.76 2.21
CA GLY A 98 -13.70 9.00 1.17
C GLY A 98 -14.93 9.69 1.76
N ASP A 99 -15.54 10.56 0.98
CA ASP A 99 -16.79 11.26 1.34
C ASP A 99 -18.02 10.42 0.94
N ASN A 100 -19.15 10.70 1.56
CA ASN A 100 -20.48 10.20 1.15
C ASN A 100 -20.58 8.66 1.00
N ASN A 101 -20.06 7.91 1.94
CA ASN A 101 -20.01 6.44 1.95
C ASN A 101 -19.09 5.84 0.85
N SER A 102 -18.09 6.57 0.42
CA SER A 102 -17.07 6.07 -0.51
C SER A 102 -16.05 5.15 0.16
N GLY A 103 -16.27 4.83 1.44
CA GLY A 103 -15.36 4.03 2.25
C GLY A 103 -14.10 4.78 2.67
N SER A 104 -13.48 4.28 3.71
CA SER A 104 -12.21 4.82 4.20
C SER A 104 -11.29 3.67 4.60
N PHE A 105 -9.99 3.91 4.62
CA PHE A 105 -9.03 2.95 5.16
C PHE A 105 -7.85 3.62 5.83
N SER A 106 -7.20 2.88 6.70
CA SER A 106 -5.89 3.23 7.24
C SER A 106 -5.01 2.00 7.42
N GLY A 107 -3.72 2.20 7.42
CA GLY A 107 -2.79 1.10 7.62
C GLY A 107 -1.40 1.55 8.02
N VAL A 108 -0.69 0.64 8.69
CA VAL A 108 0.73 0.78 9.01
C VAL A 108 1.42 -0.54 8.69
N ALA A 109 2.56 -0.48 8.01
CA ALA A 109 3.41 -1.63 7.76
C ALA A 109 4.86 -1.35 8.15
N LEU A 110 5.50 -2.35 8.75
CA LEU A 110 6.91 -2.38 9.08
C LEU A 110 7.61 -3.44 8.22
N TYR A 111 8.81 -3.10 7.73
CA TYR A 111 9.61 -3.95 6.84
C TYR A 111 11.04 -4.11 7.40
N PRO A 112 11.23 -4.85 8.50
CA PRO A 112 12.57 -5.16 8.98
C PRO A 112 13.30 -6.08 8.00
N GLN A 113 14.58 -5.78 7.73
CA GLN A 113 15.48 -6.61 6.93
C GLN A 113 16.79 -6.80 7.68
N LEU A 114 17.26 -8.03 7.73
CA LEU A 114 18.52 -8.40 8.38
C LEU A 114 19.43 -9.14 7.40
N ASN A 115 20.58 -8.57 7.08
CA ASN A 115 21.63 -9.20 6.31
C ASN A 115 22.43 -10.14 7.22
N LEU A 116 22.25 -11.44 7.04
CA LEU A 116 22.93 -12.47 7.83
C LEU A 116 24.29 -12.84 7.23
N SER A 117 24.48 -12.64 5.94
CA SER A 117 25.74 -12.76 5.22
C SER A 117 25.68 -12.01 3.90
N ASP A 118 26.79 -11.97 3.14
CA ASP A 118 26.85 -11.35 1.81
C ASP A 118 25.85 -11.96 0.81
N ASN A 119 25.39 -13.18 1.08
CA ASN A 119 24.54 -13.94 0.17
C ASN A 119 23.13 -14.20 0.72
N PHE A 120 22.87 -13.88 1.99
CA PHE A 120 21.60 -14.24 2.61
C PHE A 120 21.01 -13.12 3.48
N THR A 121 19.80 -12.72 3.13
CA THR A 121 19.00 -11.74 3.85
C THR A 121 17.68 -12.36 4.31
N ILE A 122 17.24 -12.06 5.51
CA ILE A 122 15.88 -12.32 5.98
C ILE A 122 15.15 -10.98 6.03
N GLY A 123 13.99 -10.91 5.40
CA GLY A 123 13.03 -9.83 5.52
C GLY A 123 11.76 -10.31 6.20
N ALA A 124 11.10 -9.42 6.92
CA ALA A 124 9.73 -9.63 7.35
C ALA A 124 8.87 -8.42 7.00
N ARG A 125 7.56 -8.61 6.96
CA ARG A 125 6.56 -7.54 6.86
C ARG A 125 5.49 -7.80 7.91
N TYR A 126 5.16 -6.78 8.66
CA TYR A 126 4.02 -6.77 9.55
C TYR A 126 3.14 -5.59 9.17
N GLU A 127 1.88 -5.85 8.85
CA GLU A 127 0.91 -4.83 8.44
C GLU A 127 -0.34 -4.96 9.27
N VAL A 128 -0.85 -3.82 9.73
CA VAL A 128 -2.21 -3.66 10.25
C VAL A 128 -2.95 -2.76 9.29
N PHE A 129 -4.13 -3.19 8.87
CA PHE A 129 -4.97 -2.49 7.90
C PHE A 129 -6.41 -2.50 8.39
N SER A 130 -7.07 -1.34 8.37
CA SER A 130 -8.46 -1.18 8.79
C SER A 130 -9.26 -0.50 7.69
N GLU A 131 -10.43 -1.02 7.40
CA GLU A 131 -11.45 -0.42 6.52
C GLU A 131 -12.63 0.02 7.37
N THR A 132 -13.24 1.15 7.02
CA THR A 132 -14.43 1.70 7.68
C THR A 132 -15.43 2.24 6.65
N ASP A 133 -16.68 2.40 7.06
CA ASP A 133 -17.77 2.95 6.25
C ASP A 133 -18.00 2.18 4.93
N GLY A 134 -17.98 0.85 4.98
CA GLY A 134 -18.15 -0.01 3.80
C GLY A 134 -16.84 -0.30 3.07
N GLY A 135 -15.73 0.28 3.52
CA GLY A 135 -14.40 0.00 3.02
C GLY A 135 -14.19 0.40 1.57
N VAL A 136 -13.05 -0.01 1.04
CA VAL A 136 -12.67 0.16 -0.37
C VAL A 136 -12.60 -1.18 -1.10
N GLY A 137 -13.08 -2.25 -0.47
CA GLY A 137 -13.11 -3.62 -1.01
C GLY A 137 -11.77 -4.36 -0.92
N ALA A 138 -10.87 -3.95 -0.03
CA ALA A 138 -9.60 -4.62 0.21
C ALA A 138 -9.79 -6.00 0.83
N ILE A 139 -10.76 -6.06 1.72
CA ILE A 139 -11.22 -7.27 2.37
C ILE A 139 -12.68 -7.40 1.95
N ASP A 140 -13.00 -8.37 1.14
CA ASP A 140 -14.35 -8.56 0.56
C ASP A 140 -15.37 -8.98 1.65
N GLY A 141 -15.43 -8.19 2.71
CA GLY A 141 -16.12 -8.47 3.93
C GLY A 141 -17.60 -8.16 3.88
N ASP A 142 -17.99 -7.12 3.17
CA ASP A 142 -19.38 -6.68 3.08
C ASP A 142 -20.28 -7.74 2.43
N ALA A 143 -19.78 -8.35 1.36
CA ALA A 143 -20.50 -9.42 0.66
C ALA A 143 -20.58 -10.72 1.48
N ILE A 144 -19.64 -10.95 2.39
CA ILE A 144 -19.49 -12.22 3.11
C ILE A 144 -19.97 -12.11 4.55
N SER A 145 -19.48 -11.12 5.30
CA SER A 145 -19.81 -10.95 6.72
C SER A 145 -20.98 -10.01 6.99
N GLY A 146 -21.28 -9.12 6.03
CA GLY A 146 -22.25 -8.03 6.20
C GLY A 146 -21.77 -6.94 7.14
N LYS A 147 -20.45 -6.88 7.41
CA LYS A 147 -19.81 -5.86 8.24
C LYS A 147 -19.23 -4.78 7.36
N GLN A 148 -19.39 -3.53 7.78
CA GLN A 148 -18.84 -2.36 7.09
C GLN A 148 -17.43 -1.98 7.57
N ASP A 149 -17.10 -2.37 8.80
CA ASP A 149 -15.79 -2.09 9.40
C ASP A 149 -15.03 -3.42 9.54
N LEU A 150 -13.84 -3.50 8.95
CA LEU A 150 -13.01 -4.69 8.94
C LEU A 150 -11.56 -4.34 9.24
N ASP A 151 -10.96 -5.14 10.13
CA ASP A 151 -9.53 -5.09 10.42
C ASP A 151 -8.83 -6.31 9.84
N ASN A 152 -7.61 -6.12 9.37
CA ASN A 152 -6.73 -7.19 8.93
C ASN A 152 -5.32 -7.00 9.47
N THR A 153 -4.71 -8.08 9.91
CA THR A 153 -3.29 -8.16 10.26
C THR A 153 -2.60 -9.14 9.33
N SER A 154 -1.51 -8.71 8.71
CA SER A 154 -0.71 -9.52 7.80
C SER A 154 0.71 -9.67 8.32
N PHE A 155 1.20 -10.90 8.39
CA PHE A 155 2.60 -11.19 8.70
C PHE A 155 3.22 -12.00 7.56
N THR A 156 4.35 -11.52 7.04
CA THR A 156 5.12 -12.19 5.99
C THR A 156 6.57 -12.34 6.44
N ILE A 157 7.19 -13.47 6.16
CA ILE A 157 8.63 -13.69 6.30
C ILE A 157 9.20 -14.20 4.98
N THR A 158 10.29 -13.60 4.52
CA THR A 158 10.93 -13.90 3.24
C THR A 158 12.42 -14.12 3.47
N GLY A 159 12.94 -15.29 3.05
CA GLY A 159 14.36 -15.51 2.87
C GLY A 159 14.80 -15.05 1.47
N SER A 160 15.99 -14.48 1.33
CA SER A 160 16.57 -14.15 0.03
C SER A 160 18.00 -14.64 -0.05
N TYR A 161 18.23 -15.69 -0.86
CA TYR A 161 19.57 -16.23 -1.10
C TYR A 161 20.03 -15.88 -2.51
N THR A 162 21.20 -15.24 -2.62
CA THR A 162 21.79 -14.81 -3.88
C THR A 162 23.07 -15.63 -4.18
N SER A 163 23.18 -16.15 -5.40
CA SER A 163 24.38 -16.85 -5.89
C SER A 163 24.66 -16.45 -7.34
N GLY A 164 25.65 -15.57 -7.55
CA GLY A 164 25.89 -14.96 -8.86
C GLY A 164 24.64 -14.24 -9.38
N ASN A 165 24.16 -14.65 -10.54
CA ASN A 165 22.98 -14.08 -11.19
C ASN A 165 21.65 -14.71 -10.73
N PHE A 166 21.69 -15.65 -9.79
CA PHE A 166 20.52 -16.38 -9.31
C PHE A 166 20.09 -15.89 -7.92
N ILE A 167 18.78 -15.64 -7.75
CA ILE A 167 18.17 -15.31 -6.46
C ILE A 167 17.06 -16.32 -6.18
N PHE A 168 17.08 -16.92 -5.00
CA PHE A 168 16.05 -17.83 -4.49
C PHE A 168 15.34 -17.19 -3.31
N LYS A 169 13.99 -17.09 -3.39
CA LYS A 169 13.15 -16.42 -2.38
C LYS A 169 11.97 -17.30 -1.94
N PRO A 170 12.11 -18.10 -0.89
CA PRO A 170 10.96 -18.66 -0.18
C PRO A 170 10.29 -17.60 0.68
N GLU A 171 8.97 -17.61 0.69
CA GLU A 171 8.13 -16.70 1.47
C GLU A 171 6.97 -17.44 2.12
N PHE A 172 6.69 -17.11 3.36
CA PHE A 172 5.52 -17.56 4.09
C PHE A 172 4.72 -16.35 4.58
N ARG A 173 3.41 -16.37 4.37
CA ARG A 173 2.50 -15.30 4.78
C ARG A 173 1.29 -15.84 5.50
N VAL A 174 0.84 -15.13 6.53
CA VAL A 174 -0.43 -15.32 7.23
C VAL A 174 -1.18 -14.01 7.27
N ASP A 175 -2.46 -14.04 6.91
CA ASP A 175 -3.40 -12.94 7.06
C ASP A 175 -4.47 -13.34 8.05
N THR A 176 -4.89 -12.42 8.92
CA THR A 176 -5.95 -12.62 9.91
C THR A 176 -6.87 -11.41 9.88
N ALA A 177 -8.14 -11.64 9.59
CA ALA A 177 -9.19 -10.62 9.59
C ALA A 177 -10.02 -10.67 10.88
N SER A 178 -10.70 -9.57 11.19
CA SER A 178 -11.64 -9.48 12.32
C SER A 178 -12.91 -10.31 12.13
N GLU A 179 -13.21 -10.71 10.91
CA GLU A 179 -14.38 -11.51 10.52
C GLU A 179 -13.98 -12.63 9.54
N PRO A 180 -14.77 -13.72 9.44
CA PRO A 180 -14.49 -14.80 8.50
C PRO A 180 -14.75 -14.37 7.05
N VAL A 181 -13.70 -13.95 6.34
CA VAL A 181 -13.77 -13.41 4.96
C VAL A 181 -12.96 -14.22 3.96
N TYR A 182 -12.06 -15.09 4.40
CA TYR A 182 -11.22 -15.92 3.53
C TYR A 182 -11.91 -17.21 3.15
N PRO A 183 -12.02 -17.59 1.88
CA PRO A 183 -12.62 -18.85 1.47
C PRO A 183 -11.90 -20.06 2.08
N ASP A 184 -12.66 -20.92 2.74
CA ASP A 184 -12.19 -22.20 3.35
C ASP A 184 -13.08 -23.36 2.88
N GLY A 185 -13.13 -23.57 1.56
CA GLY A 185 -13.95 -24.57 0.91
C GLY A 185 -15.27 -24.05 0.33
N LEU A 186 -16.18 -24.95 -0.01
CA LEU A 186 -17.46 -24.57 -0.61
C LEU A 186 -18.38 -23.94 0.45
N LEU A 187 -18.71 -22.66 0.28
CA LEU A 187 -19.60 -21.90 1.16
C LEU A 187 -19.12 -21.83 2.65
N LYS A 188 -17.82 -21.94 2.85
CA LYS A 188 -17.20 -21.75 4.16
C LYS A 188 -16.15 -20.66 4.09
N TYR A 189 -16.04 -19.92 5.19
CA TYR A 189 -15.05 -18.85 5.34
C TYR A 189 -14.33 -18.98 6.66
N SER A 190 -13.08 -18.53 6.69
CA SER A 190 -12.21 -18.46 7.85
C SER A 190 -11.82 -17.01 8.10
N ASP A 191 -11.48 -16.68 9.31
CA ASP A 191 -10.87 -15.40 9.70
C ASP A 191 -9.38 -15.33 9.41
N ASN A 192 -8.77 -16.42 8.94
CA ASN A 192 -7.36 -16.46 8.60
C ASN A 192 -7.08 -17.26 7.32
N ILE A 193 -5.98 -16.91 6.66
CA ILE A 193 -5.43 -17.64 5.52
C ILE A 193 -3.90 -17.65 5.61
N ALA A 194 -3.28 -18.76 5.21
CA ALA A 194 -1.83 -18.87 5.11
C ALA A 194 -1.42 -19.26 3.69
N SER A 195 -0.28 -18.73 3.22
CA SER A 195 0.30 -19.05 1.93
C SER A 195 1.80 -19.28 2.03
N PHE A 196 2.30 -20.14 1.15
CA PHE A 196 3.73 -20.34 0.93
C PHE A 196 4.04 -20.18 -0.55
N VAL A 197 5.02 -19.34 -0.86
CA VAL A 197 5.44 -19.02 -2.23
C VAL A 197 6.94 -19.22 -2.35
N VAL A 198 7.39 -19.65 -3.50
CA VAL A 198 8.82 -19.72 -3.84
C VAL A 198 9.04 -19.00 -5.16
N ALA A 199 9.97 -18.05 -5.16
CA ALA A 199 10.43 -17.39 -6.38
C ALA A 199 11.88 -17.78 -6.68
N ALA A 200 12.18 -18.03 -7.95
CA ALA A 200 13.52 -18.22 -8.49
C ALA A 200 13.73 -17.20 -9.62
N ILE A 201 14.71 -16.32 -9.45
CA ILE A 201 14.98 -15.20 -10.36
C ILE A 201 16.38 -15.39 -10.93
N TYR A 202 16.52 -15.32 -12.25
CA TYR A 202 17.81 -15.36 -12.93
C TYR A 202 17.94 -14.13 -13.83
N SER A 203 19.05 -13.41 -13.66
CA SER A 203 19.40 -12.25 -14.49
C SER A 203 20.50 -12.65 -15.49
N PHE A 204 20.36 -12.26 -16.76
CA PHE A 204 21.31 -12.59 -17.85
C PHE A 204 21.71 -11.32 -18.62
#